data_984e892bab46280ef63d0a59115658b7
#
_entry.id   984e892bab46280ef63d0a59115658b7
#
_cell.length_a   1.000
_cell.length_b   1.000
_cell.length_c   1.000
_cell.angle_alpha   90.00
_cell.angle_beta   90.00
_cell.angle_gamma   90.00
#
_symmetry.space_group_name_H-M   'P 1'
#
loop_
_entity.id
_entity.type
_entity.pdbx_description
1 polymer ?
#
loop_
_entity_poly.entity_id
_entity_poly.type
_entity_poly.pdbx_seq_one_letter_code
_entity_poly.pdbx_strand_id
1 'polypeptide(L)'
;MKEITIEVWGDFAAFNAPYSKVERLTYPFPTPSAARGIFSAIYLKKREFRWQINRIEVLNPIRYISFKRNEVKCTVGSEPISTEEERTQRQTTALQDVRYRIAASIIPRPAFVGKEPQLYEQALRRIRTGKCF
;
A
#
# COMPACT_ATOMS: atom_id res chain seq x y z
N MET A 1 -18.91 -12.39 11.78
CA MET A 1 -17.96 -11.30 12.04
C MET A 1 -18.26 -10.14 11.11
N LYS A 2 -18.30 -8.93 11.64
CA LYS A 2 -18.60 -7.74 10.85
C LYS A 2 -17.41 -7.37 9.95
N GLU A 3 -17.70 -7.01 8.72
CA GLU A 3 -16.67 -6.66 7.72
C GLU A 3 -16.91 -5.28 7.15
N ILE A 4 -15.83 -4.60 6.83
CA ILE A 4 -15.85 -3.37 6.03
C ILE A 4 -15.19 -3.68 4.70
N THR A 5 -15.87 -3.36 3.62
CA THR A 5 -15.35 -3.54 2.27
C THR A 5 -15.11 -2.18 1.64
N ILE A 6 -13.91 -1.98 1.11
CA ILE A 6 -13.55 -0.76 0.39
C ILE A 6 -13.11 -1.12 -1.02
N GLU A 7 -13.30 -0.19 -1.95
CA GLU A 7 -12.78 -0.28 -3.30
C GLU A 7 -11.71 0.78 -3.46
N VAL A 8 -10.54 0.35 -3.92
CA VAL A 8 -9.40 1.25 -4.14
C VAL A 8 -8.93 1.11 -5.57
N TRP A 9 -8.50 2.20 -6.17
CA TRP A 9 -8.05 2.21 -7.55
C TRP A 9 -6.98 3.27 -7.75
N GLY A 10 -6.26 3.15 -8.85
CA GLY A 10 -5.23 4.11 -9.23
C GLY A 10 -4.69 3.82 -10.61
N ASP A 11 -4.00 4.82 -11.16
CA ASP A 11 -3.36 4.67 -12.46
C ASP A 11 -2.15 3.74 -12.37
N PHE A 12 -1.43 3.81 -11.26
CA PHE A 12 -0.24 3.00 -11.01
C PHE A 12 -0.21 2.53 -9.57
N ALA A 13 0.35 1.35 -9.35
CA ALA A 13 0.61 0.84 -8.01
C ALA A 13 1.85 -0.05 -8.02
N ALA A 14 2.53 -0.11 -6.88
CA ALA A 14 3.66 -1.01 -6.71
C ALA A 14 3.62 -1.61 -5.31
N PHE A 15 3.63 -2.93 -5.24
CA PHE A 15 3.71 -3.67 -4.00
C PHE A 15 5.05 -4.39 -4.00
N ASN A 16 6.08 -3.71 -3.53
CA ASN A 16 7.46 -4.10 -3.73
C ASN A 16 7.80 -5.47 -3.17
N ALA A 17 8.43 -6.29 -4.01
CA ALA A 17 8.96 -7.56 -3.59
C ALA A 17 10.31 -7.35 -2.88
N PRO A 18 10.47 -7.84 -1.64
CA PRO A 18 11.65 -7.51 -0.83
C PRO A 18 12.94 -8.18 -1.28
N TYR A 19 12.87 -9.16 -2.16
CA TYR A 19 14.05 -9.90 -2.62
C TYR A 19 14.83 -9.21 -3.74
N SER A 20 14.32 -8.12 -4.27
CA SER A 20 14.98 -7.39 -5.37
C SER A 20 15.67 -6.14 -4.84
N LYS A 21 17.00 -6.04 -5.06
CA LYS A 21 17.81 -4.88 -4.65
C LYS A 21 18.10 -3.92 -5.80
N VAL A 22 18.23 -4.45 -7.00
CA VAL A 22 18.63 -3.68 -8.19
C VAL A 22 17.42 -3.30 -9.03
N GLU A 23 16.47 -4.20 -9.14
CA GLU A 23 15.23 -3.98 -9.86
C GLU A 23 14.09 -3.96 -8.87
N ARG A 24 13.22 -2.95 -8.98
CA ARG A 24 12.02 -2.90 -8.16
C ARG A 24 10.93 -3.68 -8.86
N LEU A 25 10.63 -4.85 -8.31
CA LEU A 25 9.57 -5.71 -8.78
C LEU A 25 8.36 -5.56 -7.89
N THR A 26 7.19 -5.69 -8.45
CA THR A 26 5.95 -5.63 -7.71
C THR A 26 5.27 -7.00 -7.65
N TYR A 27 4.62 -7.28 -6.53
CA TYR A 27 3.66 -8.37 -6.48
C TYR A 27 2.49 -8.03 -7.42
N PRO A 28 1.81 -9.04 -8.00
CA PRO A 28 0.72 -8.80 -8.96
C PRO A 28 -0.52 -8.17 -8.36
N PHE A 29 -0.65 -8.18 -7.04
CA PHE A 29 -1.77 -7.59 -6.31
C PHE A 29 -1.31 -7.25 -4.89
N PRO A 30 -2.08 -6.49 -4.10
CA PRO A 30 -1.68 -6.15 -2.75
C PRO A 30 -1.53 -7.40 -1.88
N THR A 31 -0.43 -7.46 -1.13
CA THR A 31 -0.28 -8.47 -0.09
C THR A 31 -1.24 -8.13 1.07
N PRO A 32 -1.55 -9.10 1.94
CA PRO A 32 -2.33 -8.80 3.14
C PRO A 32 -1.71 -7.67 3.98
N SER A 33 -0.39 -7.61 4.03
CA SER A 33 0.32 -6.54 4.74
C SER A 33 0.09 -5.17 4.10
N ALA A 34 0.16 -5.08 2.78
CA ALA A 34 -0.10 -3.85 2.04
C ALA A 34 -1.57 -3.42 2.20
N ALA A 35 -2.49 -4.35 2.12
CA ALA A 35 -3.91 -4.09 2.31
C ALA A 35 -4.20 -3.59 3.73
N ARG A 36 -3.56 -4.18 4.73
CA ARG A 36 -3.65 -3.71 6.11
C ARG A 36 -3.14 -2.28 6.23
N GLY A 37 -2.07 -1.95 5.53
CA GLY A 37 -1.53 -0.59 5.48
C GLY A 37 -2.53 0.42 4.93
N ILE A 38 -3.30 0.06 3.90
CA ILE A 38 -4.35 0.91 3.34
C ILE A 38 -5.42 1.22 4.39
N PHE A 39 -5.93 0.21 5.08
CA PHE A 39 -6.91 0.40 6.15
C PHE A 39 -6.34 1.21 7.32
N SER A 40 -5.08 0.95 7.68
CA SER A 40 -4.42 1.67 8.76
C SER A 40 -4.23 3.15 8.44
N ALA A 41 -4.00 3.49 7.18
CA ALA A 41 -3.92 4.88 6.73
C ALA A 41 -5.25 5.61 6.86
N ILE A 42 -6.36 4.88 6.74
CA ILE A 42 -7.69 5.46 6.90
C ILE A 42 -8.01 5.64 8.38
N TYR A 43 -7.83 4.60 9.17
CA TYR A 43 -8.15 4.63 10.60
C TYR A 43 -7.39 3.54 11.34
N LEU A 44 -6.66 3.90 12.39
CA LEU A 44 -6.00 2.93 13.25
C LEU A 44 -5.79 3.53 14.63
N LYS A 45 -6.13 2.74 15.65
CA LYS A 45 -5.76 2.98 17.04
C LYS A 45 -5.07 1.73 17.58
N LYS A 46 -3.76 1.70 17.49
CA LYS A 46 -2.93 0.51 17.78
C LYS A 46 -3.18 -0.12 19.14
N ARG A 47 -3.55 0.68 20.14
CA ARG A 47 -3.81 0.21 21.50
C ARG A 47 -5.18 -0.39 21.66
N GLU A 48 -6.10 -0.11 20.74
CA GLU A 48 -7.50 -0.53 20.85
C GLU A 48 -7.87 -1.69 19.95
N PHE A 49 -7.31 -1.74 18.74
CA PHE A 49 -7.65 -2.78 17.77
C PHE A 49 -6.57 -2.97 16.72
N ARG A 50 -6.75 -4.01 15.92
CA ARG A 50 -5.98 -4.23 14.70
C ARG A 50 -6.92 -4.57 13.55
N TRP A 51 -6.46 -4.32 12.33
CA TRP A 51 -7.19 -4.74 11.14
C TRP A 51 -6.81 -6.17 10.77
N GLN A 52 -7.80 -6.96 10.39
CA GLN A 52 -7.60 -8.29 9.81
C GLN A 52 -8.14 -8.27 8.40
N ILE A 53 -7.29 -8.57 7.44
CA ILE A 53 -7.70 -8.63 6.04
C ILE A 53 -8.31 -10.01 5.77
N ASN A 54 -9.56 -10.00 5.32
CA ASN A 54 -10.31 -11.22 5.05
C ASN A 54 -10.28 -11.62 3.60
N ARG A 55 -10.29 -10.63 2.69
CA ARG A 55 -10.39 -10.91 1.26
C ARG A 55 -9.83 -9.76 0.45
N ILE A 56 -9.15 -10.08 -0.63
CA ILE A 56 -8.66 -9.13 -1.62
C ILE A 56 -9.16 -9.60 -2.98
N GLU A 57 -9.94 -8.77 -3.66
CA GLU A 57 -10.43 -9.05 -5.00
C GLU A 57 -9.72 -8.15 -6.00
N VAL A 58 -9.22 -8.75 -7.07
CA VAL A 58 -8.58 -8.02 -8.17
C VAL A 58 -9.66 -7.79 -9.23
N LEU A 59 -10.05 -6.52 -9.40
CA LEU A 59 -11.18 -6.16 -10.27
C LEU A 59 -10.77 -5.85 -11.70
N ASN A 60 -9.55 -5.39 -11.91
CA ASN A 60 -9.02 -5.11 -13.24
C ASN A 60 -7.97 -6.14 -13.62
N PRO A 61 -7.74 -6.36 -14.93
CA PRO A 61 -6.66 -7.24 -15.38
C PRO A 61 -5.31 -6.77 -14.86
N ILE A 62 -4.46 -7.73 -14.52
CA ILE A 62 -3.11 -7.42 -14.04
C ILE A 62 -2.27 -6.98 -15.23
N ARG A 63 -1.79 -5.74 -15.20
CA ARG A 63 -0.95 -5.17 -16.24
C ARG A 63 0.29 -4.57 -15.62
N TYR A 64 1.43 -4.89 -16.20
CA TYR A 64 2.71 -4.36 -15.75
C TYR A 64 3.20 -3.25 -16.68
N ILE A 65 3.86 -2.26 -16.09
CA ILE A 65 4.56 -1.23 -16.83
C ILE A 65 5.94 -1.06 -16.19
N SER A 66 6.96 -0.88 -17.03
CA SER A 66 8.32 -0.73 -16.57
C SER A 66 8.81 0.68 -16.80
N PHE A 67 9.49 1.23 -15.80
CA PHE A 67 10.16 2.51 -15.87
C PHE A 67 11.64 2.32 -15.64
N LYS A 68 12.46 2.99 -16.46
CA LYS A 68 13.90 3.06 -16.22
C LYS A 68 14.21 4.37 -15.53
N ARG A 69 14.87 4.29 -14.39
CA ARG A 69 15.31 5.45 -13.66
C ARG A 69 16.81 5.52 -13.64
N ASN A 70 17.34 6.70 -13.97
CA ASN A 70 18.76 6.98 -13.83
C ASN A 70 18.97 7.66 -12.48
N GLU A 71 19.73 7.02 -11.63
CA GLU A 71 20.05 7.59 -10.31
C GLU A 71 21.53 7.97 -10.28
N VAL A 72 21.80 9.18 -9.84
CA VAL A 72 23.17 9.64 -9.62
C VAL A 72 23.62 9.18 -8.25
N LYS A 73 24.69 8.39 -8.20
CA LYS A 73 25.18 7.80 -6.95
C LYS A 73 25.89 8.79 -6.05
N CYS A 74 26.40 9.86 -6.59
CA CYS A 74 27.11 10.86 -5.82
C CYS A 74 26.22 12.02 -5.45
N THR A 75 26.35 12.49 -4.21
CA THR A 75 25.79 13.77 -3.84
C THR A 75 26.51 14.84 -4.66
N VAL A 76 25.76 15.87 -5.03
CA VAL A 76 26.30 17.01 -5.75
C VAL A 76 27.42 17.60 -4.92
N GLY A 77 28.63 17.29 -5.34
CA GLY A 77 29.83 17.79 -4.68
C GLY A 77 30.43 18.92 -5.45
N SER A 78 31.65 19.26 -5.08
CA SER A 78 32.39 20.37 -5.65
C SER A 78 32.98 20.12 -7.02
N GLU A 79 32.93 18.89 -7.53
CA GLU A 79 33.54 18.56 -8.82
C GLU A 79 32.49 18.06 -9.81
N PRO A 80 32.63 18.45 -11.10
CA PRO A 80 31.78 17.90 -12.14
C PRO A 80 32.06 16.42 -12.29
N ILE A 81 31.04 15.63 -12.09
CA ILE A 81 31.12 14.18 -12.17
C ILE A 81 30.53 13.75 -13.51
N SER A 82 31.18 12.81 -14.16
CA SER A 82 30.63 12.20 -15.37
C SER A 82 29.33 11.50 -15.02
N THR A 83 28.21 12.03 -15.51
CA THR A 83 26.89 11.46 -15.21
C THR A 83 26.75 10.03 -15.71
N GLU A 84 27.50 9.63 -16.73
CA GLU A 84 27.47 8.27 -17.24
C GLU A 84 28.10 7.27 -16.28
N GLU A 85 29.18 7.65 -15.63
CA GLU A 85 29.86 6.80 -14.66
C GLU A 85 29.13 6.73 -13.34
N GLU A 86 28.46 7.81 -12.95
CA GLU A 86 27.82 7.92 -11.66
C GLU A 86 26.34 7.50 -11.67
N ARG A 87 25.77 7.31 -12.83
CA ARG A 87 24.39 6.87 -12.96
C ARG A 87 24.27 5.37 -12.82
N THR A 88 23.33 4.95 -11.98
CA THR A 88 22.90 3.57 -11.93
C THR A 88 21.52 3.50 -12.56
N GLN A 89 21.40 2.73 -13.62
CA GLN A 89 20.08 2.46 -14.21
C GLN A 89 19.35 1.45 -13.35
N ARG A 90 18.19 1.83 -12.88
CA ARG A 90 17.31 0.94 -12.14
C ARG A 90 15.99 0.83 -12.86
N GLN A 91 15.56 -0.40 -13.07
CA GLN A 91 14.27 -0.69 -13.65
C GLN A 91 13.26 -0.84 -12.54
N THR A 92 12.19 -0.09 -12.62
CA THR A 92 11.05 -0.20 -11.69
C THR A 92 9.88 -0.75 -12.47
N THR A 93 9.33 -1.86 -11.99
CA THR A 93 8.11 -2.42 -12.57
C THR A 93 6.94 -2.07 -11.65
N ALA A 94 5.91 -1.51 -12.24
CA ALA A 94 4.69 -1.15 -11.52
C ALA A 94 3.49 -1.81 -12.18
N LEU A 95 2.37 -1.79 -11.48
CA LEU A 95 1.08 -2.21 -12.03
C LEU A 95 0.38 -0.99 -12.60
N GLN A 96 -0.37 -1.18 -13.68
CA GLN A 96 -1.11 -0.12 -14.36
C GLN A 96 -2.62 -0.37 -14.26
N ASP A 97 -3.37 0.72 -14.09
CA ASP A 97 -4.85 0.69 -14.03
C ASP A 97 -5.37 -0.33 -13.03
N VAL A 98 -4.98 -0.17 -11.79
CA VAL A 98 -5.35 -1.10 -10.73
C VAL A 98 -6.69 -0.76 -10.11
N ARG A 99 -7.42 -1.80 -9.74
CA ARG A 99 -8.67 -1.67 -8.98
C ARG A 99 -8.85 -2.91 -8.12
N TYR A 100 -9.04 -2.69 -6.83
CA TYR A 100 -9.18 -3.77 -5.87
C TYR A 100 -10.37 -3.53 -4.95
N ARG A 101 -10.98 -4.62 -4.52
CA ARG A 101 -11.97 -4.59 -3.44
C ARG A 101 -11.40 -5.37 -2.28
N ILE A 102 -11.28 -4.71 -1.13
CA ILE A 102 -10.64 -5.29 0.03
C ILE A 102 -11.63 -5.34 1.18
N ALA A 103 -11.81 -6.51 1.76
CA ALA A 103 -12.67 -6.71 2.92
C ALA A 103 -11.82 -6.97 4.15
N ALA A 104 -12.12 -6.26 5.22
CA ALA A 104 -11.38 -6.38 6.47
C ALA A 104 -12.31 -6.25 7.68
N SER A 105 -11.86 -6.82 8.79
CA SER A 105 -12.55 -6.76 10.06
C SER A 105 -11.68 -6.08 11.10
N ILE A 106 -12.32 -5.38 12.02
CA ILE A 106 -11.67 -4.84 13.21
C ILE A 106 -11.62 -5.93 14.27
N ILE A 107 -10.42 -6.21 14.75
CA ILE A 107 -10.21 -7.16 15.86
C ILE A 107 -9.84 -6.34 17.09
N PRO A 108 -10.80 -6.08 18.01
CA PRO A 108 -10.49 -5.32 19.20
C PRO A 108 -9.57 -6.07 20.13
N ARG A 109 -8.72 -5.33 20.82
CA ARG A 109 -7.91 -5.92 21.88
C ARG A 109 -8.82 -6.26 23.06
N PRO A 110 -8.42 -7.19 23.95
CA PRO A 110 -9.31 -7.69 25.01
C PRO A 110 -10.00 -6.60 25.84
N ALA A 111 -9.28 -5.51 26.13
CA ALA A 111 -9.85 -4.41 26.92
C ALA A 111 -10.90 -3.58 26.16
N PHE A 112 -11.00 -3.74 24.84
CA PHE A 112 -11.83 -2.91 23.99
C PHE A 112 -12.93 -3.68 23.25
N VAL A 113 -13.17 -4.92 23.61
CA VAL A 113 -14.19 -5.76 22.95
C VAL A 113 -15.56 -5.10 23.00
N GLY A 114 -15.89 -4.47 24.12
CA GLY A 114 -17.17 -3.77 24.26
C GLY A 114 -17.33 -2.52 23.43
N LYS A 115 -16.24 -2.00 22.85
CA LYS A 115 -16.25 -0.80 22.03
C LYS A 115 -16.25 -1.10 20.53
N GLU A 116 -16.35 -2.36 20.15
CA GLU A 116 -16.30 -2.78 18.74
C GLU A 116 -17.28 -2.00 17.85
N PRO A 117 -18.57 -1.83 18.19
CA PRO A 117 -19.50 -1.06 17.35
C PRO A 117 -19.05 0.37 17.11
N GLN A 118 -18.46 1.02 18.11
CA GLN A 118 -17.97 2.40 18.01
C GLN A 118 -16.75 2.49 17.10
N LEU A 119 -15.88 1.49 17.14
CA LEU A 119 -14.71 1.43 16.28
C LEU A 119 -15.12 1.29 14.81
N TYR A 120 -16.10 0.43 14.51
CA TYR A 120 -16.63 0.30 13.15
C TYR A 120 -17.30 1.58 12.67
N GLU A 121 -18.09 2.22 13.53
CA GLU A 121 -18.76 3.46 13.19
C GLU A 121 -17.75 4.56 12.83
N GLN A 122 -16.70 4.69 13.62
CA GLN A 122 -15.65 5.68 13.36
C GLN A 122 -14.88 5.37 12.07
N ALA A 123 -14.59 4.11 11.82
CA ALA A 123 -13.91 3.69 10.58
C ALA A 123 -14.78 4.02 9.35
N LEU A 124 -16.06 3.70 9.40
CA LEU A 124 -16.99 4.01 8.30
C LEU A 124 -17.11 5.51 8.07
N ARG A 125 -17.12 6.30 9.14
CA ARG A 125 -17.15 7.76 9.03
C ARG A 125 -15.93 8.29 8.31
N ARG A 126 -14.75 7.79 8.64
CA ARG A 126 -13.50 8.21 7.96
C ARG A 126 -13.47 7.81 6.50
N ILE A 127 -13.96 6.63 6.18
CA ILE A 127 -14.05 6.18 4.78
C ILE A 127 -14.97 7.10 3.98
N ARG A 128 -16.13 7.45 4.53
CA ARG A 128 -17.11 8.33 3.86
C ARG A 128 -16.58 9.74 3.65
N THR A 129 -15.77 10.24 4.56
CA THR A 129 -15.20 11.59 4.45
C THR A 129 -13.89 11.63 3.68
N GLY A 130 -13.35 10.48 3.29
CA GLY A 130 -12.09 10.39 2.57
C GLY A 130 -10.87 10.77 3.38
N LYS A 131 -10.95 10.75 4.71
CA LYS A 131 -9.82 11.11 5.56
C LYS A 131 -8.81 9.98 5.62
N CYS A 132 -7.54 10.33 5.42
CA CYS A 132 -6.40 9.44 5.58
C CYS A 132 -5.36 10.09 6.48
N PHE A 133 -4.55 9.25 7.08
CA PHE A 133 -3.38 9.71 7.83
C PHE A 133 -2.22 10.01 6.91
#